data_e378649505360126965d6a6ecbe3ded2
#
_entry.id   e378649505360126965d6a6ecbe3ded2
#
_cell.length_a   1.000
_cell.length_b   1.000
_cell.length_c   1.000
_cell.angle_alpha   90.00
_cell.angle_beta   90.00
_cell.angle_gamma   90.00
#
_symmetry.space_group_name_H-M   'P 1'
#
loop_
_entity.id
_entity.type
_entity.pdbx_description
1 polymer ?
#
loop_
_entity_poly.entity_id
_entity_poly.type
_entity_poly.pdbx_seq_one_letter_code
_entity_poly.pdbx_strand_id
1 'polypeptide(L)'
;MKETSIQTSAYGLSPIYDWNSGNRTITGYEMNTEITVSDIPIDQAGEILSQSVTAGVNQIESVTYFSSQYDENYQEALKGAVAMARSKAEAMAEASGKKLSSVVDIQEYGYNPQARYSSYNAPAAKMAVEETAAASDMAVMPGEVSVEAQVTVTYGLE
;
A
#
# COMPACT_ATOMS: atom_id res chain seq x y z
N MET A 1 3.12 9.28 18.95
CA MET A 1 2.14 8.45 18.20
C MET A 1 0.79 8.54 18.93
N LYS A 2 -0.31 8.55 18.19
CA LYS A 2 -1.65 8.51 18.80
C LYS A 2 -1.91 7.06 19.24
N GLU A 3 -2.61 6.85 20.38
CA GLU A 3 -2.97 5.50 20.86
C GLU A 3 -3.73 4.65 19.83
N THR A 4 -4.47 5.29 18.95
CA THR A 4 -5.24 4.66 17.86
C THR A 4 -4.39 4.08 16.74
N SER A 5 -3.08 4.37 16.71
CA SER A 5 -2.16 3.87 15.69
C SER A 5 -1.56 2.50 16.01
N ILE A 6 -1.85 1.93 17.19
CA ILE A 6 -1.31 0.63 17.62
C ILE A 6 -2.49 -0.30 17.94
N GLN A 7 -2.53 -1.45 17.26
CA GLN A 7 -3.57 -2.45 17.44
C GLN A 7 -2.97 -3.85 17.53
N THR A 8 -3.48 -4.66 18.45
CA THR A 8 -3.21 -6.10 18.41
C THR A 8 -4.12 -6.73 17.38
N SER A 9 -3.56 -7.22 16.29
CA SER A 9 -4.31 -7.80 15.16
C SER A 9 -4.55 -9.29 15.32
N ALA A 10 -3.64 -10.00 16.01
CA ALA A 10 -3.82 -11.40 16.34
C ALA A 10 -3.17 -11.76 17.67
N TYR A 11 -3.75 -12.75 18.32
CA TYR A 11 -3.24 -13.35 19.54
C TYR A 11 -3.51 -14.85 19.52
N GLY A 12 -2.46 -15.65 19.59
CA GLY A 12 -2.55 -17.10 19.55
C GLY A 12 -1.71 -17.77 20.62
N LEU A 13 -2.21 -18.87 21.15
CA LEU A 13 -1.48 -19.78 22.05
C LEU A 13 -1.60 -21.20 21.50
N SER A 14 -0.48 -21.81 21.21
CA SER A 14 -0.42 -23.17 20.67
C SER A 14 0.43 -24.08 21.55
N PRO A 15 -0.01 -25.31 21.85
CA PRO A 15 0.80 -26.25 22.60
C PRO A 15 1.92 -26.82 21.72
N ILE A 16 3.09 -26.95 22.31
CA ILE A 16 4.24 -27.67 21.72
C ILE A 16 4.22 -29.11 22.16
N TYR A 17 4.28 -30.04 21.21
CA TYR A 17 4.22 -31.48 21.49
C TYR A 17 5.57 -32.15 21.26
N ASP A 18 5.93 -33.07 22.15
CA ASP A 18 7.00 -34.04 21.88
C ASP A 18 6.43 -35.24 21.09
N TRP A 19 7.01 -35.48 19.94
CA TRP A 19 6.63 -36.57 19.04
C TRP A 19 7.54 -37.82 19.17
N ASN A 20 8.65 -37.71 19.92
CA ASN A 20 9.66 -38.78 20.01
C ASN A 20 9.29 -39.87 21.06
N SER A 21 8.41 -39.55 21.98
CA SER A 21 8.07 -40.41 23.12
C SER A 21 6.96 -41.45 22.83
N GLY A 22 6.47 -41.52 21.57
CA GLY A 22 5.35 -42.39 21.18
C GLY A 22 3.98 -41.99 21.75
N ASN A 23 3.95 -41.12 22.72
CA ASN A 23 2.77 -40.47 23.26
C ASN A 23 2.84 -38.96 23.01
N ARG A 24 1.74 -38.38 22.55
CA ARG A 24 1.63 -36.93 22.31
C ARG A 24 1.61 -36.19 23.65
N THR A 25 2.79 -35.82 24.14
CA THR A 25 2.95 -35.11 25.41
C THR A 25 3.19 -33.63 25.16
N ILE A 26 2.50 -32.75 25.85
CA ILE A 26 2.73 -31.29 25.78
C ILE A 26 4.01 -30.98 26.54
N THR A 27 4.98 -30.36 25.88
CA THR A 27 6.28 -29.96 26.46
C THR A 27 6.36 -28.45 26.73
N GLY A 28 5.43 -27.68 26.17
CA GLY A 28 5.38 -26.23 26.35
C GLY A 28 4.25 -25.59 25.60
N TYR A 29 4.24 -24.27 25.60
CA TYR A 29 3.31 -23.47 24.83
C TYR A 29 4.07 -22.39 24.08
N GLU A 30 3.68 -22.16 22.86
CA GLU A 30 4.14 -21.05 22.02
C GLU A 30 3.06 -19.99 21.98
N MET A 31 3.44 -18.74 22.24
CA MET A 31 2.53 -17.60 22.15
C MET A 31 2.94 -16.75 20.94
N ASN A 32 1.98 -16.48 20.08
CA ASN A 32 2.14 -15.57 18.96
C ASN A 32 1.24 -14.35 19.17
N THR A 33 1.83 -13.18 19.05
CA THR A 33 1.10 -11.90 19.12
C THR A 33 1.50 -11.05 17.94
N GLU A 34 0.52 -10.65 17.16
CA GLU A 34 0.71 -9.73 16.03
C GLU A 34 0.23 -8.33 16.40
N ILE A 35 1.06 -7.34 16.13
CA ILE A 35 0.76 -5.94 16.39
C ILE A 35 0.85 -5.18 15.07
N THR A 36 -0.22 -4.51 14.72
CA THR A 36 -0.26 -3.58 13.59
C THR A 36 -0.07 -2.16 14.10
N VAL A 37 0.86 -1.46 13.49
CA VAL A 37 1.11 -0.03 13.75
C VAL A 37 0.84 0.73 12.48
N SER A 38 -0.04 1.74 12.52
CA SER A 38 -0.45 2.56 11.38
C SER A 38 -0.13 4.04 11.60
N ASP A 39 -0.26 4.82 10.53
CA ASP A 39 -0.09 6.28 10.53
C ASP A 39 1.28 6.76 11.01
N ILE A 40 2.31 5.99 10.67
CA ILE A 40 3.70 6.36 10.95
C ILE A 40 4.20 7.29 9.83
N PRO A 41 4.75 8.47 10.18
CA PRO A 41 5.47 9.29 9.21
C PRO A 41 6.65 8.51 8.61
N ILE A 42 6.85 8.66 7.30
CA ILE A 42 7.86 7.90 6.55
C ILE A 42 9.28 8.10 7.10
N ASP A 43 9.61 9.31 7.51
CA ASP A 43 10.90 9.69 8.12
C ASP A 43 11.16 9.02 9.47
N GLN A 44 10.12 8.55 10.16
CA GLN A 44 10.22 7.87 11.45
C GLN A 44 10.14 6.33 11.33
N ALA A 45 9.78 5.82 10.16
CA ALA A 45 9.52 4.39 9.99
C ALA A 45 10.76 3.53 10.26
N GLY A 46 11.95 3.93 9.77
CA GLY A 46 13.20 3.22 9.99
C GLY A 46 13.59 3.15 11.48
N GLU A 47 13.45 4.26 12.18
CA GLU A 47 13.75 4.33 13.63
C GLU A 47 12.79 3.45 14.43
N ILE A 48 11.48 3.50 14.13
CA ILE A 48 10.48 2.68 14.82
C ILE A 48 10.73 1.20 14.58
N LEU A 49 11.07 0.78 13.36
CA LEU A 49 11.42 -0.60 13.06
C LEU A 49 12.65 -1.06 13.88
N SER A 50 13.71 -0.27 13.90
CA SER A 50 14.91 -0.54 14.68
C SER A 50 14.63 -0.66 16.17
N GLN A 51 13.86 0.28 16.72
CA GLN A 51 13.47 0.27 18.13
C GLN A 51 12.58 -0.93 18.47
N SER A 52 11.68 -1.33 17.57
CA SER A 52 10.83 -2.50 17.75
C SER A 52 11.64 -3.78 17.88
N VAL A 53 12.64 -3.97 17.03
CA VAL A 53 13.55 -5.13 17.11
C VAL A 53 14.33 -5.10 18.41
N THR A 54 14.84 -3.94 18.81
CA THR A 54 15.55 -3.78 20.09
C THR A 54 14.64 -4.08 21.29
N ALA A 55 13.35 -3.76 21.19
CA ALA A 55 12.35 -4.05 22.22
C ALA A 55 11.92 -5.54 22.27
N GLY A 56 12.38 -6.38 21.33
CA GLY A 56 12.11 -7.82 21.32
C GLY A 56 11.12 -8.30 20.27
N VAL A 57 10.75 -7.46 19.31
CA VAL A 57 10.00 -7.93 18.12
C VAL A 57 10.94 -8.85 17.33
N ASN A 58 10.52 -10.10 17.16
CA ASN A 58 11.33 -11.14 16.54
C ASN A 58 11.00 -11.37 15.05
N GLN A 59 9.91 -10.77 14.56
CA GLN A 59 9.50 -10.89 13.16
C GLN A 59 8.78 -9.61 12.71
N ILE A 60 9.13 -9.12 11.54
CA ILE A 60 8.40 -8.06 10.84
C ILE A 60 7.79 -8.71 9.60
N GLU A 61 6.46 -8.79 9.55
CA GLU A 61 5.77 -9.46 8.46
C GLU A 61 5.70 -8.62 7.19
N SER A 62 5.33 -7.35 7.34
CA SER A 62 5.20 -6.45 6.20
C SER A 62 5.34 -4.99 6.61
N VAL A 63 5.80 -4.18 5.66
CA VAL A 63 5.75 -2.72 5.74
C VAL A 63 5.01 -2.23 4.51
N THR A 64 3.91 -1.51 4.72
CA THR A 64 3.08 -0.98 3.64
C THR A 64 3.07 0.54 3.71
N TYR A 65 3.34 1.18 2.59
CA TYR A 65 3.28 2.64 2.46
C TYR A 65 1.98 3.04 1.80
N PHE A 66 1.44 4.18 2.17
CA PHE A 66 0.29 4.75 1.49
C PHE A 66 0.50 6.24 1.18
N SER A 67 -0.09 6.71 0.11
CA SER A 67 -0.09 8.12 -0.23
C SER A 67 -1.29 8.80 0.43
N SER A 68 -1.02 9.75 1.34
CA SER A 68 -2.07 10.58 1.95
C SER A 68 -2.75 11.53 0.95
N GLN A 69 -2.08 11.83 -0.17
CA GLN A 69 -2.56 12.72 -1.24
C GLN A 69 -3.17 11.96 -2.42
N TYR A 70 -3.39 10.65 -2.27
CA TYR A 70 -3.90 9.82 -3.37
C TYR A 70 -5.22 10.35 -3.94
N ASP A 71 -6.17 10.66 -3.09
CA ASP A 71 -7.51 11.09 -3.52
C ASP A 71 -7.47 12.48 -4.19
N GLU A 72 -6.61 13.38 -3.74
CA GLU A 72 -6.39 14.69 -4.37
C GLU A 72 -5.74 14.53 -5.75
N ASN A 73 -4.70 13.75 -5.83
CA ASN A 73 -4.02 13.45 -7.09
C ASN A 73 -4.93 12.69 -8.07
N TYR A 74 -5.82 11.82 -7.56
CA TYR A 74 -6.82 11.14 -8.38
C TYR A 74 -7.82 12.11 -9.00
N GLN A 75 -8.29 13.10 -8.24
CA GLN A 75 -9.16 14.15 -8.78
C GLN A 75 -8.46 14.98 -9.87
N GLU A 76 -7.18 15.28 -9.71
CA GLU A 76 -6.41 15.98 -10.75
C GLU A 76 -6.22 15.07 -12.00
N ALA A 77 -5.98 13.80 -11.81
CA ALA A 77 -5.91 12.84 -12.92
C ALA A 77 -7.24 12.74 -13.68
N LEU A 78 -8.39 12.73 -12.97
CA LEU A 78 -9.72 12.76 -13.58
C LEU A 78 -9.94 14.01 -14.40
N LYS A 79 -9.61 15.19 -13.90
CA LYS A 79 -9.72 16.47 -14.65
C LYS A 79 -8.86 16.42 -15.92
N GLY A 80 -7.64 15.90 -15.81
CA GLY A 80 -6.74 15.69 -16.95
C GLY A 80 -7.32 14.72 -17.99
N ALA A 81 -7.90 13.60 -17.54
CA ALA A 81 -8.51 12.60 -18.40
C ALA A 81 -9.70 13.15 -19.17
N VAL A 82 -10.57 13.92 -18.51
CA VAL A 82 -11.72 14.59 -19.16
C VAL A 82 -11.25 15.64 -20.18
N ALA A 83 -10.24 16.45 -19.85
CA ALA A 83 -9.67 17.42 -20.77
C ALA A 83 -9.07 16.76 -22.01
N MET A 84 -8.34 15.66 -21.83
CA MET A 84 -7.80 14.86 -22.94
C MET A 84 -8.92 14.21 -23.80
N ALA A 85 -9.97 13.69 -23.18
CA ALA A 85 -11.11 13.12 -23.88
C ALA A 85 -11.77 14.18 -24.77
N ARG A 86 -11.95 15.41 -24.26
CA ARG A 86 -12.51 16.54 -25.02
C ARG A 86 -11.62 16.90 -26.21
N SER A 87 -10.33 17.10 -25.99
CA SER A 87 -9.38 17.45 -27.06
C SER A 87 -9.36 16.42 -28.19
N LYS A 88 -9.40 15.14 -27.84
CA LYS A 88 -9.48 14.04 -28.82
C LYS A 88 -10.82 14.07 -29.58
N ALA A 89 -11.92 14.31 -28.89
CA ALA A 89 -13.25 14.39 -29.49
C ALA A 89 -13.37 15.59 -30.46
N GLU A 90 -12.79 16.75 -30.10
CA GLU A 90 -12.73 17.93 -30.98
C GLU A 90 -11.96 17.64 -32.28
N ALA A 91 -10.79 17.00 -32.18
CA ALA A 91 -10.02 16.63 -33.35
C ALA A 91 -10.76 15.63 -34.25
N MET A 92 -11.47 14.66 -33.69
CA MET A 92 -12.29 13.70 -34.45
C MET A 92 -13.51 14.36 -35.10
N ALA A 93 -14.18 15.29 -34.44
CA ALA A 93 -15.30 16.04 -34.97
C ALA A 93 -14.84 16.91 -36.18
N GLU A 94 -13.73 17.63 -36.02
CA GLU A 94 -13.13 18.45 -37.07
C GLU A 94 -12.76 17.60 -38.31
N ALA A 95 -12.10 16.47 -38.10
CA ALA A 95 -11.72 15.53 -39.17
C ALA A 95 -12.93 14.97 -39.94
N SER A 96 -14.10 14.88 -39.27
CA SER A 96 -15.36 14.43 -39.88
C SER A 96 -16.17 15.57 -40.49
N GLY A 97 -15.69 16.81 -40.47
CA GLY A 97 -16.41 17.99 -40.95
C GLY A 97 -17.57 18.41 -40.03
N LYS A 98 -17.54 18.00 -38.79
CA LYS A 98 -18.57 18.26 -37.77
C LYS A 98 -17.99 19.13 -36.66
N LYS A 99 -18.87 19.70 -35.84
CA LYS A 99 -18.48 20.36 -34.59
C LYS A 99 -18.87 19.54 -33.38
N LEU A 100 -18.06 19.61 -32.33
CA LEU A 100 -18.39 18.99 -31.09
C LEU A 100 -19.51 19.76 -30.41
N SER A 101 -20.56 19.02 -29.98
CA SER A 101 -21.68 19.59 -29.24
C SER A 101 -21.53 19.31 -27.72
N SER A 102 -22.65 19.25 -27.01
CA SER A 102 -22.66 19.01 -25.57
C SER A 102 -22.22 17.61 -25.17
N VAL A 103 -21.75 17.48 -23.95
CA VAL A 103 -21.54 16.18 -23.32
C VAL A 103 -22.88 15.50 -23.12
N VAL A 104 -23.00 14.25 -23.57
CA VAL A 104 -24.17 13.38 -23.44
C VAL A 104 -24.05 12.46 -22.25
N ASP A 105 -22.83 11.92 -22.02
CA ASP A 105 -22.57 10.97 -20.94
C ASP A 105 -21.11 11.03 -20.52
N ILE A 106 -20.85 10.81 -19.22
CA ILE A 106 -19.51 10.65 -18.66
C ILE A 106 -19.54 9.43 -17.74
N GLN A 107 -18.63 8.52 -17.97
CA GLN A 107 -18.44 7.34 -17.15
C GLN A 107 -16.98 7.27 -16.69
N GLU A 108 -16.80 6.99 -15.41
CA GLU A 108 -15.50 6.75 -14.79
C GLU A 108 -15.30 5.24 -14.63
N TYR A 109 -14.09 4.79 -14.92
CA TYR A 109 -13.70 3.40 -14.75
C TYR A 109 -12.37 3.31 -13.98
N GLY A 110 -12.28 2.30 -13.12
CA GLY A 110 -11.00 1.91 -12.58
C GLY A 110 -10.58 2.62 -11.30
N TYR A 111 -11.46 3.34 -10.59
CA TYR A 111 -11.12 3.80 -9.25
C TYR A 111 -10.76 2.60 -8.38
N ASN A 112 -9.50 2.55 -7.96
CA ASN A 112 -8.98 1.49 -7.11
C ASN A 112 -8.45 2.09 -5.80
N PRO A 113 -9.21 2.05 -4.71
CA PRO A 113 -8.75 2.59 -3.43
C PRO A 113 -7.53 1.87 -2.87
N GLN A 114 -7.26 0.64 -3.32
CA GLN A 114 -6.06 -0.11 -2.90
C GLN A 114 -4.80 0.39 -3.61
N ALA A 115 -4.90 1.10 -4.72
CA ALA A 115 -3.75 1.67 -5.41
C ALA A 115 -3.03 2.77 -4.60
N ARG A 116 -3.67 3.30 -3.55
CA ARG A 116 -3.01 4.20 -2.58
C ARG A 116 -1.89 3.52 -1.79
N TYR A 117 -1.90 2.19 -1.71
CA TYR A 117 -0.91 1.41 -0.99
C TYR A 117 0.16 0.92 -1.96
N SER A 118 1.40 1.26 -1.69
CA SER A 118 2.55 0.63 -2.33
C SER A 118 3.08 -0.45 -1.39
N SER A 119 2.91 -1.72 -1.76
CA SER A 119 3.60 -2.81 -1.09
C SER A 119 5.00 -2.90 -1.68
N TYR A 120 5.99 -2.49 -0.92
CA TYR A 120 7.37 -2.80 -1.23
C TYR A 120 7.59 -4.29 -0.94
N ASN A 121 7.47 -5.12 -1.95
CA ASN A 121 8.03 -6.46 -1.91
C ASN A 121 9.55 -6.32 -2.03
N ALA A 122 10.22 -6.01 -0.92
CA ALA A 122 11.64 -6.23 -0.86
C ALA A 122 11.89 -7.70 -1.21
N PRO A 123 12.74 -8.03 -2.20
CA PRO A 123 13.21 -9.39 -2.30
C PRO A 123 13.75 -9.74 -0.92
N ALA A 124 13.31 -10.88 -0.36
CA ALA A 124 13.74 -11.33 0.94
C ALA A 124 15.28 -11.37 0.95
N ALA A 125 15.88 -10.25 1.28
CA ALA A 125 17.28 -10.18 1.60
C ALA A 125 17.40 -11.05 2.84
N LYS A 126 17.98 -12.24 2.69
CA LYS A 126 18.43 -13.05 3.80
C LYS A 126 19.31 -12.15 4.62
N MET A 127 18.77 -11.59 5.68
CA MET A 127 19.57 -10.95 6.70
C MET A 127 20.36 -12.07 7.36
N ALA A 128 21.56 -12.30 6.85
CA ALA A 128 22.59 -12.95 7.63
C ALA A 128 22.90 -11.96 8.76
N VAL A 129 22.44 -12.27 9.95
CA VAL A 129 22.82 -11.57 11.16
C VAL A 129 24.30 -11.89 11.38
N GLU A 130 25.18 -11.10 10.83
CA GLU A 130 26.53 -10.97 11.34
C GLU A 130 26.48 -10.03 12.53
N GLU A 131 26.85 -10.54 13.65
CA GLU A 131 26.80 -10.02 15.02
C GLU A 131 27.80 -8.87 15.27
N THR A 132 28.00 -7.95 14.36
CA THR A 132 28.77 -6.72 14.57
C THR A 132 28.40 -5.65 13.54
N ALA A 133 27.22 -5.05 13.68
CA ALA A 133 27.02 -3.74 13.08
C ALA A 133 26.15 -2.92 14.04
N ALA A 134 26.67 -1.78 14.45
CA ALA A 134 25.89 -0.69 14.99
C ALA A 134 24.59 -0.58 14.16
N ALA A 135 23.45 -0.39 14.84
CA ALA A 135 22.13 -0.26 14.23
C ALA A 135 22.23 0.72 13.05
N SER A 136 22.55 0.19 11.88
CA SER A 136 22.50 0.97 10.65
C SER A 136 21.03 1.21 10.42
N ASP A 137 20.65 2.46 10.41
CA ASP A 137 19.36 3.00 10.00
C ASP A 137 18.77 2.08 8.91
N MET A 138 17.69 1.37 9.24
CA MET A 138 17.02 0.53 8.25
C MET A 138 16.49 1.49 7.18
N ALA A 139 17.20 1.58 6.05
CA ALA A 139 16.87 2.48 4.97
C ALA A 139 15.48 2.10 4.43
N VAL A 140 14.49 2.85 4.86
CA VAL A 140 13.11 2.74 4.42
C VAL A 140 13.01 3.54 3.12
N MET A 141 12.93 2.85 1.98
CA MET A 141 12.77 3.47 0.67
C MET A 141 11.32 3.27 0.19
N PRO A 142 10.44 4.25 0.39
CA PRO A 142 9.10 4.20 -0.19
C PRO A 142 9.21 4.29 -1.71
N GLY A 143 8.46 3.46 -2.41
CA GLY A 143 8.31 3.55 -3.86
C GLY A 143 7.42 4.72 -4.26
N GLU A 144 7.31 4.96 -5.57
CA GLU A 144 6.35 5.90 -6.14
C GLU A 144 4.98 5.24 -6.28
N VAL A 145 3.92 5.99 -5.98
CA VAL A 145 2.54 5.58 -6.22
C VAL A 145 2.06 6.26 -7.49
N SER A 146 1.82 5.49 -8.55
CA SER A 146 1.22 5.99 -9.79
C SER A 146 -0.29 6.17 -9.59
N VAL A 147 -0.79 7.32 -10.01
CA VAL A 147 -2.23 7.63 -9.97
C VAL A 147 -2.75 7.71 -11.39
N GLU A 148 -3.62 6.79 -11.76
CA GLU A 148 -4.20 6.72 -13.09
C GLU A 148 -5.72 6.88 -13.00
N ALA A 149 -6.30 7.66 -13.94
CA ALA A 149 -7.74 7.82 -14.07
C ALA A 149 -8.17 7.53 -15.51
N GLN A 150 -9.23 6.77 -15.66
CA GLN A 150 -9.80 6.43 -16.95
C GLN A 150 -11.25 6.88 -17.02
N VAL A 151 -11.57 7.63 -18.10
CA VAL A 151 -12.93 8.11 -18.35
C VAL A 151 -13.35 7.79 -19.78
N THR A 152 -14.65 7.52 -19.95
CA THR A 152 -15.31 7.53 -21.24
C THR A 152 -16.27 8.69 -21.28
N VAL A 153 -16.11 9.55 -22.27
CA VAL A 153 -16.99 10.73 -22.46
C VAL A 153 -17.64 10.65 -23.82
N THR A 154 -18.96 10.69 -23.83
CA THR A 154 -19.77 10.71 -25.05
C THR A 154 -20.21 12.14 -25.34
N TYR A 155 -19.94 12.59 -26.54
CA TYR A 155 -20.30 13.92 -27.01
C TYR A 155 -21.30 13.81 -28.18
N GLY A 156 -22.19 14.81 -28.28
CA GLY A 156 -22.97 15.03 -29.49
C GLY A 156 -22.12 15.65 -30.59
N LEU A 157 -22.55 15.47 -31.84
CA LEU A 157 -21.96 16.15 -33.00
C LEU A 157 -23.05 16.96 -33.72
N GLU A 158 -22.69 18.16 -34.20
CA GLU A 158 -23.50 19.05 -34.99
C GLU A 158 -22.80 19.57 -36.24
#